data_5ffc3c4e0c4bd2464eb7638cad680b27
#
_entry.id   5ffc3c4e0c4bd2464eb7638cad680b27
#
_cell.length_a   1.000
_cell.length_b   1.000
_cell.length_c   1.000
_cell.angle_alpha   90.00
_cell.angle_beta   90.00
_cell.angle_gamma   90.00
#
_symmetry.space_group_name_H-M   'P 1'
#
loop_
_entity.id
_entity.type
_entity.pdbx_description
1 polymer ?
#
loop_
_entity_poly.entity_id
_entity_poly.type
_entity_poly.pdbx_seq_one_letter_code
_entity_poly.pdbx_strand_id
1 'polypeptide(L)'
;MKPTPETSQTRTPRTKATLSVPEAELPSLWRKRIREMRRLRDVQDQGLLDLDDRQPPATSVIRNLVSTLRQLAKSCANRQLPAAMTKDAVTAWREDCHGRCMKPVSMAARLKELCIFADWCDEDDDMLEHLHKTRGRYLRAATGDMKLKDAWALENPVNIGDVWVRAEDLLAASHGEMAGSAARAQAILDAACLALSVVCPLRCGDLHRIRFGTHLRRHATGWSLRITTSKTETEYDRPSLWPELTPFLDALLMLDTAQADLWRAYDEKSGQPIFSHDFGETEPYVEWPSRCWRRHFGTGEHIVRSLWHSMMFESETDEQWIALALCGQGNGRTAQAYILAGARSRASRRGRAKVREHRMRTTAQ
;
A
#
# COMPACT_ATOMS: atom_id res chain seq x y z
N MET A 1 22.91 14.42 45.76
CA MET A 1 21.66 13.67 45.89
C MET A 1 21.03 13.52 44.51
N LYS A 2 20.99 12.30 43.97
CA LYS A 2 20.30 12.00 42.72
C LYS A 2 18.82 11.71 43.03
N PRO A 3 17.85 12.19 42.24
CA PRO A 3 16.44 11.85 42.47
C PRO A 3 16.17 10.41 42.08
N THR A 4 15.41 9.73 42.93
CA THR A 4 14.90 8.37 42.80
C THR A 4 13.94 8.28 41.65
N PRO A 5 13.93 7.21 40.79
CA PRO A 5 12.96 7.08 39.70
C PRO A 5 11.58 6.74 40.26
N GLU A 6 10.58 7.52 39.84
CA GLU A 6 9.17 7.30 40.13
C GLU A 6 8.70 5.96 39.58
N THR A 7 7.95 5.27 40.42
CA THR A 7 7.27 4.00 40.20
C THR A 7 6.44 3.99 38.92
N SER A 8 6.74 3.06 38.02
CA SER A 8 5.92 2.76 36.83
C SER A 8 4.52 2.32 37.24
N GLN A 9 3.53 3.15 37.01
CA GLN A 9 2.13 2.78 37.08
C GLN A 9 1.85 1.67 36.05
N THR A 10 1.57 0.47 36.54
CA THR A 10 1.04 -0.66 35.75
C THR A 10 -0.26 -0.25 35.08
N ARG A 11 -0.21 0.00 33.78
CA ARG A 11 -1.40 0.20 32.95
C ARG A 11 -2.21 -1.09 32.94
N THR A 12 -3.35 -1.07 33.64
CA THR A 12 -4.39 -2.10 33.51
C THR A 12 -4.73 -2.31 32.03
N PRO A 13 -4.78 -3.55 31.52
CA PRO A 13 -5.15 -3.80 30.14
C PRO A 13 -6.59 -3.31 29.92
N ARG A 14 -6.74 -2.21 29.16
CA ARG A 14 -8.03 -1.76 28.67
C ARG A 14 -8.60 -2.88 27.80
N THR A 15 -9.66 -3.54 28.27
CA THR A 15 -10.50 -4.38 27.42
C THR A 15 -10.84 -3.55 26.17
N LYS A 16 -10.39 -4.00 24.98
CA LYS A 16 -10.70 -3.35 23.72
C LYS A 16 -12.22 -3.40 23.54
N ALA A 17 -12.91 -2.32 23.86
CA ALA A 17 -14.32 -2.18 23.53
C ALA A 17 -14.48 -2.46 22.03
N THR A 18 -15.35 -3.41 21.68
CA THR A 18 -15.61 -3.76 20.28
C THR A 18 -16.23 -2.53 19.60
N LEU A 19 -15.49 -1.96 18.65
CA LEU A 19 -15.88 -0.73 17.92
C LEU A 19 -16.93 -0.98 16.84
N SER A 20 -17.28 -2.23 16.58
CA SER A 20 -18.20 -2.62 15.51
C SER A 20 -18.94 -3.91 15.88
N VAL A 21 -20.14 -4.08 15.35
CA VAL A 21 -20.86 -5.36 15.43
C VAL A 21 -20.33 -6.36 14.40
N PRO A 22 -20.52 -7.67 14.58
CA PRO A 22 -20.33 -8.66 13.51
C PRO A 22 -21.20 -8.34 12.28
N GLU A 23 -20.75 -8.73 11.07
CA GLU A 23 -21.55 -8.51 9.85
C GLU A 23 -22.91 -9.24 9.91
N ALA A 24 -22.96 -10.40 10.57
CA ALA A 24 -24.19 -11.17 10.75
C ALA A 24 -25.27 -10.43 11.56
N GLU A 25 -24.87 -9.49 12.41
CA GLU A 25 -25.78 -8.68 13.26
C GLU A 25 -26.27 -7.40 12.56
N LEU A 26 -25.80 -7.12 11.35
CA LEU A 26 -26.31 -6.01 10.55
C LEU A 26 -27.79 -6.25 10.17
N PRO A 27 -28.59 -5.17 9.97
CA PRO A 27 -29.97 -5.28 9.50
C PRO A 27 -30.09 -6.17 8.27
N SER A 28 -31.17 -6.93 8.17
CA SER A 28 -31.38 -7.90 7.08
C SER A 28 -31.31 -7.24 5.69
N LEU A 29 -31.88 -6.04 5.54
CA LEU A 29 -31.80 -5.25 4.31
C LEU A 29 -30.36 -4.91 3.95
N TRP A 30 -29.55 -4.43 4.92
CA TRP A 30 -28.14 -4.09 4.66
C TRP A 30 -27.34 -5.32 4.23
N ARG A 31 -27.55 -6.46 4.89
CA ARG A 31 -26.89 -7.72 4.51
C ARG A 31 -27.29 -8.18 3.10
N LYS A 32 -28.58 -7.98 2.74
CA LYS A 32 -29.06 -8.28 1.38
C LYS A 32 -28.33 -7.43 0.33
N ARG A 33 -28.26 -6.10 0.54
CA ARG A 33 -27.61 -5.15 -0.36
C ARG A 33 -26.10 -5.39 -0.47
N ILE A 34 -25.43 -5.72 0.63
CA ILE A 34 -24.00 -6.08 0.63
C ILE A 34 -23.76 -7.34 -0.19
N ARG A 35 -24.60 -8.38 -0.04
CA ARG A 35 -24.49 -9.60 -0.85
C ARG A 35 -24.71 -9.33 -2.34
N GLU A 36 -25.66 -8.46 -2.67
CA GLU A 36 -25.92 -8.04 -4.04
C GLU A 36 -24.70 -7.32 -4.66
N MET A 37 -24.11 -6.35 -3.96
CA MET A 37 -22.87 -5.67 -4.39
C MET A 37 -21.75 -6.67 -4.67
N ARG A 38 -21.53 -7.63 -3.76
CA ARG A 38 -20.49 -8.66 -3.91
C ARG A 38 -20.77 -9.55 -5.12
N ARG A 39 -22.00 -10.05 -5.26
CA ARG A 39 -22.39 -10.88 -6.40
C ARG A 39 -22.19 -10.17 -7.73
N LEU A 40 -22.64 -8.92 -7.85
CA LEU A 40 -22.46 -8.14 -9.08
C LEU A 40 -20.99 -7.83 -9.36
N ARG A 41 -20.18 -7.62 -8.31
CA ARG A 41 -18.75 -7.45 -8.45
C ARG A 41 -18.08 -8.72 -8.99
N ASP A 42 -18.45 -9.89 -8.48
CA ASP A 42 -17.93 -11.16 -8.98
C ASP A 42 -18.31 -11.37 -10.45
N VAL A 43 -19.54 -11.00 -10.86
CA VAL A 43 -20.00 -11.04 -12.28
C VAL A 43 -19.18 -10.06 -13.14
N GLN A 44 -18.94 -8.84 -12.64
CA GLN A 44 -18.13 -7.84 -13.36
C GLN A 44 -16.66 -8.31 -13.51
N ASP A 45 -16.09 -8.90 -12.47
CA ASP A 45 -14.71 -9.41 -12.50
C ASP A 45 -14.55 -10.58 -13.49
N GLN A 46 -15.66 -11.27 -13.81
CA GLN A 46 -15.74 -12.30 -14.86
C GLN A 46 -16.01 -11.70 -16.25
N GLY A 47 -16.24 -10.38 -16.37
CA GLY A 47 -16.56 -9.71 -17.62
C GLY A 47 -17.99 -10.00 -18.14
N LEU A 48 -18.90 -10.44 -17.27
CA LEU A 48 -20.27 -10.85 -17.61
C LEU A 48 -21.33 -9.80 -17.23
N LEU A 49 -20.92 -8.64 -16.71
CA LEU A 49 -21.86 -7.56 -16.34
C LEU A 49 -22.14 -6.69 -17.57
N ASP A 50 -23.43 -6.47 -17.85
CA ASP A 50 -23.84 -5.58 -18.94
C ASP A 50 -23.55 -4.10 -18.59
N LEU A 51 -23.31 -3.28 -19.61
CA LEU A 51 -23.00 -1.85 -19.43
C LEU A 51 -24.17 -1.06 -18.83
N ASP A 52 -25.40 -1.52 -19.06
CA ASP A 52 -26.62 -0.91 -18.54
C ASP A 52 -26.92 -1.34 -17.09
N ASP A 53 -26.23 -2.36 -16.59
CA ASP A 53 -26.38 -2.79 -15.21
C ASP A 53 -25.73 -1.79 -14.24
N ARG A 54 -26.30 -1.74 -13.03
CA ARG A 54 -25.71 -0.93 -11.95
C ARG A 54 -24.32 -1.42 -11.60
N GLN A 55 -23.33 -0.56 -11.85
CA GLN A 55 -21.93 -0.90 -11.65
C GLN A 55 -21.58 -1.04 -10.16
N PRO A 56 -21.15 -2.22 -9.68
CA PRO A 56 -20.85 -2.43 -8.28
C PRO A 56 -19.54 -1.73 -7.89
N PRO A 57 -19.42 -1.25 -6.64
CA PRO A 57 -18.17 -0.72 -6.13
C PRO A 57 -17.05 -1.78 -6.16
N ALA A 58 -15.79 -1.32 -6.26
CA ALA A 58 -14.64 -2.22 -6.16
C ALA A 58 -14.63 -2.98 -4.82
N THR A 59 -14.11 -4.20 -4.81
CA THR A 59 -14.06 -5.11 -3.64
C THR A 59 -13.50 -4.44 -2.39
N SER A 60 -12.45 -3.59 -2.54
CA SER A 60 -11.88 -2.82 -1.43
C SER A 60 -12.84 -1.77 -0.87
N VAL A 61 -13.65 -1.15 -1.73
CA VAL A 61 -14.68 -0.18 -1.34
C VAL A 61 -15.79 -0.89 -0.59
N ILE A 62 -16.28 -2.03 -1.08
CA ILE A 62 -17.30 -2.85 -0.39
C ILE A 62 -16.80 -3.26 1.00
N ARG A 63 -15.55 -3.70 1.14
CA ARG A 63 -14.94 -4.06 2.43
C ARG A 63 -14.95 -2.89 3.42
N ASN A 64 -14.52 -1.72 2.98
CA ASN A 64 -14.49 -0.51 3.79
C ASN A 64 -15.89 -0.05 4.19
N LEU A 65 -16.82 -0.06 3.24
CA LEU A 65 -18.23 0.24 3.44
C LEU A 65 -18.85 -0.67 4.51
N VAL A 66 -18.66 -1.97 4.42
CA VAL A 66 -19.11 -2.94 5.44
C VAL A 66 -18.53 -2.60 6.81
N SER A 67 -17.23 -2.27 6.88
CA SER A 67 -16.60 -1.83 8.14
C SER A 67 -17.28 -0.59 8.72
N THR A 68 -17.65 0.37 7.89
CA THR A 68 -18.31 1.61 8.31
C THR A 68 -19.75 1.34 8.77
N LEU A 69 -20.51 0.52 8.05
CA LEU A 69 -21.86 0.11 8.46
C LEU A 69 -21.88 -0.63 9.80
N ARG A 70 -20.90 -1.52 10.01
CA ARG A 70 -20.75 -2.24 11.29
C ARG A 70 -20.46 -1.30 12.46
N GLN A 71 -19.71 -0.22 12.24
CA GLN A 71 -19.45 0.82 13.24
C GLN A 71 -20.71 1.66 13.48
N LEU A 72 -21.44 2.04 12.44
CA LEU A 72 -22.69 2.78 12.53
C LEU A 72 -23.74 1.97 13.31
N ALA A 73 -23.93 0.69 12.99
CA ALA A 73 -24.83 -0.19 13.73
C ALA A 73 -24.45 -0.33 15.22
N LYS A 74 -23.14 -0.37 15.54
CA LYS A 74 -22.67 -0.37 16.93
C LYS A 74 -23.01 0.93 17.65
N SER A 75 -22.84 2.08 16.98
CA SER A 75 -23.20 3.38 17.55
C SER A 75 -24.70 3.51 17.81
N CYS A 76 -25.52 2.97 16.91
CA CYS A 76 -26.97 2.87 17.12
C CYS A 76 -27.32 1.99 18.34
N ALA A 77 -26.74 0.80 18.42
CA ALA A 77 -26.96 -0.13 19.50
C ALA A 77 -26.59 0.49 20.88
N ASN A 78 -25.46 1.21 20.93
CA ASN A 78 -25.04 1.90 22.16
C ASN A 78 -26.03 2.98 22.64
N ARG A 79 -26.87 3.53 21.75
CA ARG A 79 -27.86 4.59 22.03
C ARG A 79 -29.30 4.10 21.93
N GLN A 80 -29.51 2.79 21.79
CA GLN A 80 -30.82 2.18 21.59
C GLN A 80 -31.62 2.75 20.41
N LEU A 81 -30.89 3.18 19.36
CA LEU A 81 -31.45 3.61 18.08
C LEU A 81 -31.59 2.41 17.14
N PRO A 82 -32.59 2.41 16.25
CA PRO A 82 -32.66 1.41 15.21
C PRO A 82 -31.45 1.57 14.27
N ALA A 83 -30.82 0.44 13.89
CA ALA A 83 -29.74 0.44 12.88
C ALA A 83 -30.37 0.63 11.49
N ALA A 84 -30.54 1.89 11.09
CA ALA A 84 -31.09 2.33 9.81
C ALA A 84 -30.26 3.51 9.28
N MET A 85 -30.39 3.81 7.97
CA MET A 85 -29.72 4.95 7.36
C MET A 85 -30.54 6.23 7.62
N THR A 86 -30.41 6.77 8.83
CA THR A 86 -31.12 7.97 9.30
C THR A 86 -30.14 9.04 9.75
N LYS A 87 -30.57 10.31 9.76
CA LYS A 87 -29.77 11.44 10.24
C LYS A 87 -29.31 11.25 11.69
N ASP A 88 -30.16 10.67 12.55
CA ASP A 88 -29.85 10.39 13.97
C ASP A 88 -28.79 9.30 14.10
N ALA A 89 -28.90 8.22 13.32
CA ALA A 89 -27.91 7.15 13.28
C ALA A 89 -26.54 7.66 12.83
N VAL A 90 -26.50 8.48 11.78
CA VAL A 90 -25.26 9.09 11.28
C VAL A 90 -24.68 10.08 12.30
N THR A 91 -25.52 10.83 13.01
CA THR A 91 -25.09 11.76 14.06
C THR A 91 -24.48 10.98 15.24
N ALA A 92 -25.15 9.94 15.72
CA ALA A 92 -24.67 9.05 16.78
C ALA A 92 -23.29 8.45 16.43
N TRP A 93 -23.14 7.93 15.20
CA TRP A 93 -21.86 7.39 14.72
C TRP A 93 -20.76 8.46 14.62
N ARG A 94 -21.09 9.68 14.15
CA ARG A 94 -20.14 10.79 14.09
C ARG A 94 -19.62 11.18 15.47
N GLU A 95 -20.49 11.27 16.47
CA GLU A 95 -20.11 11.58 17.86
C GLU A 95 -19.15 10.52 18.41
N ASP A 96 -19.39 9.23 18.17
CA ASP A 96 -18.46 8.16 18.55
C ASP A 96 -17.12 8.28 17.83
N CYS A 97 -17.12 8.67 16.55
CA CYS A 97 -15.89 8.92 15.80
C CYS A 97 -15.12 10.12 16.35
N HIS A 98 -15.80 11.20 16.74
CA HIS A 98 -15.20 12.35 17.41
C HIS A 98 -14.62 11.98 18.78
N GLY A 99 -15.34 11.22 19.59
CA GLY A 99 -14.85 10.71 20.87
C GLY A 99 -13.58 9.85 20.75
N ARG A 100 -13.35 9.26 19.56
CA ARG A 100 -12.13 8.51 19.21
C ARG A 100 -11.05 9.37 18.53
N CYS A 101 -11.26 10.67 18.45
CA CYS A 101 -10.36 11.62 17.78
C CYS A 101 -10.08 11.27 16.30
N MET A 102 -11.11 10.77 15.58
CA MET A 102 -10.94 10.46 14.15
C MET A 102 -10.68 11.73 13.34
N LYS A 103 -9.64 11.72 12.51
CA LYS A 103 -9.25 12.87 11.69
C LYS A 103 -10.33 13.24 10.67
N PRO A 104 -10.51 14.53 10.33
CA PRO A 104 -11.50 14.98 9.34
C PRO A 104 -11.40 14.26 7.99
N VAL A 105 -10.19 14.02 7.48
CA VAL A 105 -10.01 13.29 6.22
C VAL A 105 -10.54 11.85 6.30
N SER A 106 -10.38 11.18 7.43
CA SER A 106 -10.91 9.83 7.65
C SER A 106 -12.44 9.85 7.77
N MET A 107 -13.00 10.87 8.43
CA MET A 107 -14.45 11.08 8.49
C MET A 107 -15.04 11.28 7.10
N ALA A 108 -14.43 12.11 6.27
CA ALA A 108 -14.87 12.35 4.91
C ALA A 108 -14.82 11.06 4.05
N ALA A 109 -13.80 10.22 4.23
CA ALA A 109 -13.69 8.93 3.55
C ALA A 109 -14.81 7.96 3.96
N ARG A 110 -15.07 7.84 5.25
CA ARG A 110 -16.16 6.99 5.78
C ARG A 110 -17.55 7.48 5.38
N LEU A 111 -17.77 8.80 5.35
CA LEU A 111 -19.03 9.38 4.85
C LEU A 111 -19.20 9.11 3.35
N LYS A 112 -18.12 9.09 2.56
CA LYS A 112 -18.20 8.67 1.15
C LYS A 112 -18.73 7.24 1.03
N GLU A 113 -18.28 6.34 1.90
CA GLU A 113 -18.76 4.95 1.95
C GLU A 113 -20.25 4.89 2.28
N LEU A 114 -20.73 5.70 3.22
CA LEU A 114 -22.15 5.80 3.53
C LEU A 114 -22.95 6.40 2.36
N CYS A 115 -22.44 7.41 1.65
CA CYS A 115 -23.08 7.94 0.43
C CYS A 115 -23.26 6.83 -0.62
N ILE A 116 -22.21 6.05 -0.89
CA ILE A 116 -22.26 4.93 -1.85
C ILE A 116 -23.31 3.91 -1.42
N PHE A 117 -23.40 3.61 -0.13
CA PHE A 117 -24.37 2.64 0.36
C PHE A 117 -25.80 3.16 0.34
N ALA A 118 -26.02 4.43 0.72
CA ALA A 118 -27.32 5.07 0.68
C ALA A 118 -27.86 5.14 -0.77
N ASP A 119 -27.02 5.55 -1.71
CA ASP A 119 -27.32 5.51 -3.13
C ASP A 119 -27.69 4.09 -3.60
N TRP A 120 -26.90 3.07 -3.16
CA TRP A 120 -27.18 1.67 -3.51
C TRP A 120 -28.49 1.13 -2.91
N CYS A 121 -28.94 1.68 -1.79
CA CYS A 121 -30.20 1.32 -1.12
C CYS A 121 -31.39 2.11 -1.66
N ASP A 122 -31.18 3.03 -2.61
CA ASP A 122 -32.20 3.94 -3.14
C ASP A 122 -32.85 4.77 -2.00
N GLU A 123 -32.00 5.23 -1.03
CA GLU A 123 -32.42 6.13 0.02
C GLU A 123 -32.89 7.47 -0.58
N ASP A 124 -33.73 8.20 0.16
CA ASP A 124 -34.29 9.45 -0.31
C ASP A 124 -33.24 10.56 -0.56
N ASP A 125 -33.58 11.52 -1.40
CA ASP A 125 -32.69 12.64 -1.77
C ASP A 125 -32.29 13.49 -0.55
N ASP A 126 -33.15 13.63 0.46
CA ASP A 126 -32.85 14.37 1.69
C ASP A 126 -31.76 13.70 2.52
N MET A 127 -31.76 12.38 2.60
CA MET A 127 -30.70 11.63 3.25
C MET A 127 -29.37 11.68 2.47
N LEU A 128 -29.43 11.53 1.16
CA LEU A 128 -28.26 11.64 0.30
C LEU A 128 -27.64 13.04 0.41
N GLU A 129 -28.46 14.09 0.32
CA GLU A 129 -28.01 15.48 0.48
C GLU A 129 -27.38 15.71 1.86
N HIS A 130 -27.98 15.19 2.92
CA HIS A 130 -27.44 15.27 4.27
C HIS A 130 -26.04 14.66 4.38
N LEU A 131 -25.84 13.47 3.81
CA LEU A 131 -24.56 12.78 3.78
C LEU A 131 -23.53 13.58 2.98
N HIS A 132 -23.90 14.07 1.78
CA HIS A 132 -23.01 14.87 0.93
C HIS A 132 -22.62 16.20 1.60
N LYS A 133 -23.55 16.93 2.19
CA LYS A 133 -23.29 18.18 2.94
C LYS A 133 -22.36 17.91 4.13
N THR A 134 -22.62 16.84 4.88
CA THR A 134 -21.81 16.46 6.03
C THR A 134 -20.38 16.10 5.59
N ARG A 135 -20.23 15.29 4.56
CA ARG A 135 -18.93 14.95 3.95
C ARG A 135 -18.20 16.22 3.51
N GLY A 136 -18.88 17.15 2.84
CA GLY A 136 -18.30 18.42 2.38
C GLY A 136 -17.74 19.27 3.53
N ARG A 137 -18.39 19.28 4.70
CA ARG A 137 -17.86 19.96 5.91
C ARG A 137 -16.53 19.34 6.36
N TYR A 138 -16.41 18.01 6.40
CA TYR A 138 -15.15 17.35 6.78
C TYR A 138 -14.05 17.50 5.74
N LEU A 139 -14.39 17.54 4.44
CA LEU A 139 -13.40 17.84 3.40
C LEU A 139 -12.83 19.24 3.57
N ARG A 140 -13.69 20.26 3.84
CA ARG A 140 -13.23 21.62 4.14
C ARG A 140 -12.39 21.67 5.41
N ALA A 141 -12.79 20.97 6.48
CA ALA A 141 -12.02 20.91 7.71
C ALA A 141 -10.66 20.21 7.54
N ALA A 142 -10.54 19.31 6.57
CA ALA A 142 -9.28 18.65 6.23
C ALA A 142 -8.41 19.48 5.26
N THR A 143 -8.94 20.57 4.71
CA THR A 143 -8.18 21.46 3.80
C THR A 143 -7.10 22.18 4.61
N GLY A 144 -5.84 22.02 4.21
CA GLY A 144 -4.69 22.57 4.93
C GLY A 144 -4.02 21.60 5.90
N ASP A 145 -4.67 20.48 6.27
CA ASP A 145 -4.00 19.45 7.05
C ASP A 145 -2.86 18.81 6.24
N MET A 146 -1.65 18.91 6.75
CA MET A 146 -0.50 18.22 6.17
C MET A 146 -0.69 16.71 6.25
N LYS A 147 -0.52 16.01 5.13
CA LYS A 147 -0.56 14.54 5.13
C LYS A 147 0.59 14.00 5.97
N LEU A 148 0.34 12.92 6.69
CA LEU A 148 1.37 12.28 7.56
C LEU A 148 2.68 11.98 6.81
N LYS A 149 2.60 11.59 5.54
CA LYS A 149 3.76 11.33 4.70
C LYS A 149 4.55 12.60 4.39
N ASP A 150 3.85 13.72 4.20
CA ASP A 150 4.48 15.01 3.87
C ASP A 150 5.13 15.60 5.12
N ALA A 151 4.48 15.48 6.30
CA ALA A 151 5.06 15.82 7.59
C ALA A 151 6.33 14.98 7.86
N TRP A 152 6.25 13.67 7.65
CA TRP A 152 7.41 12.81 7.81
C TRP A 152 8.56 13.22 6.88
N ALA A 153 8.27 13.53 5.61
CA ALA A 153 9.30 13.92 4.63
C ALA A 153 10.01 15.23 5.01
N LEU A 154 9.30 16.17 5.68
CA LEU A 154 9.90 17.40 6.19
C LEU A 154 10.79 17.16 7.41
N GLU A 155 10.40 16.22 8.28
CA GLU A 155 11.16 15.89 9.49
C GLU A 155 12.35 14.95 9.22
N ASN A 156 12.29 14.22 8.10
CA ASN A 156 13.29 13.21 7.75
C ASN A 156 13.79 13.48 6.32
N PRO A 157 14.92 14.15 6.16
CA PRO A 157 15.49 14.49 4.85
C PRO A 157 16.11 13.26 4.15
N VAL A 158 15.34 12.20 3.99
CA VAL A 158 15.73 10.96 3.32
C VAL A 158 15.45 11.10 1.82
N ASN A 159 16.40 10.69 1.00
CA ASN A 159 16.29 10.64 -0.46
C ASN A 159 16.36 9.19 -0.98
N ILE A 160 16.18 9.00 -2.28
CA ILE A 160 16.22 7.67 -2.91
C ILE A 160 17.60 7.02 -2.81
N GLY A 161 18.69 7.82 -2.83
CA GLY A 161 20.05 7.31 -2.65
C GLY A 161 20.27 6.72 -1.26
N ASP A 162 19.75 7.37 -0.21
CA ASP A 162 19.84 6.87 1.18
C ASP A 162 19.16 5.49 1.32
N VAL A 163 18.02 5.31 0.65
CA VAL A 163 17.32 4.02 0.65
C VAL A 163 18.16 2.94 -0.04
N TRP A 164 18.80 3.31 -1.15
CA TRP A 164 19.67 2.38 -1.88
C TRP A 164 20.90 1.99 -1.06
N VAL A 165 21.60 2.96 -0.47
CA VAL A 165 22.74 2.72 0.42
C VAL A 165 22.33 1.82 1.59
N ARG A 166 21.18 2.09 2.21
CA ARG A 166 20.69 1.22 3.29
C ARG A 166 20.44 -0.22 2.83
N ALA A 167 19.93 -0.41 1.63
CA ALA A 167 19.77 -1.76 1.07
C ALA A 167 21.13 -2.45 0.85
N GLU A 168 22.15 -1.74 0.36
CA GLU A 168 23.51 -2.27 0.21
C GLU A 168 24.13 -2.67 1.56
N ASP A 169 23.99 -1.82 2.57
CA ASP A 169 24.47 -2.10 3.93
C ASP A 169 23.85 -3.38 4.51
N LEU A 170 22.54 -3.55 4.30
CA LEU A 170 21.84 -4.75 4.76
C LEU A 170 22.31 -6.01 4.03
N LEU A 171 22.49 -5.93 2.72
CA LEU A 171 23.02 -7.05 1.94
C LEU A 171 24.44 -7.40 2.36
N ALA A 172 25.30 -6.38 2.55
CA ALA A 172 26.66 -6.59 3.04
C ALA A 172 26.68 -7.20 4.45
N ALA A 173 25.85 -6.69 5.36
CA ALA A 173 25.72 -7.22 6.71
C ALA A 173 25.27 -8.69 6.73
N SER A 174 24.41 -9.10 5.78
CA SER A 174 23.98 -10.49 5.68
C SER A 174 25.10 -11.48 5.45
N HIS A 175 26.22 -11.07 4.85
CA HIS A 175 27.39 -11.93 4.64
C HIS A 175 28.15 -12.24 5.93
N GLY A 176 28.01 -11.40 6.96
CA GLY A 176 28.58 -11.64 8.30
C GLY A 176 27.72 -12.54 9.19
N GLU A 177 26.49 -12.79 8.79
CA GLU A 177 25.55 -13.63 9.53
C GLU A 177 25.74 -15.12 9.17
N MET A 178 25.47 -15.99 10.14
CA MET A 178 25.56 -17.44 9.95
C MET A 178 24.57 -17.90 8.86
N ALA A 179 25.03 -18.77 7.97
CA ALA A 179 24.19 -19.39 6.95
C ALA A 179 22.98 -20.08 7.60
N GLY A 180 21.78 -19.93 7.00
CA GLY A 180 20.53 -20.49 7.53
C GLY A 180 19.95 -19.73 8.74
N SER A 181 20.62 -18.70 9.24
CA SER A 181 20.08 -17.93 10.35
C SER A 181 18.90 -17.05 9.93
N ALA A 182 17.94 -16.88 10.84
CA ALA A 182 16.82 -15.95 10.63
C ALA A 182 17.30 -14.49 10.46
N ALA A 183 18.41 -14.11 11.10
CA ALA A 183 19.01 -12.79 10.96
C ALA A 183 19.50 -12.55 9.53
N ARG A 184 20.22 -13.52 8.95
CA ARG A 184 20.67 -13.46 7.57
C ARG A 184 19.50 -13.36 6.59
N ALA A 185 18.52 -14.25 6.72
CA ALA A 185 17.34 -14.26 5.89
C ALA A 185 16.58 -12.92 5.96
N GLN A 186 16.39 -12.37 7.17
CA GLN A 186 15.72 -11.08 7.36
C GLN A 186 16.52 -9.92 6.73
N ALA A 187 17.84 -9.90 6.85
CA ALA A 187 18.69 -8.88 6.24
C ALA A 187 18.59 -8.90 4.70
N ILE A 188 18.64 -10.10 4.09
CA ILE A 188 18.47 -10.28 2.64
C ILE A 188 17.06 -9.85 2.18
N LEU A 189 16.01 -10.27 2.89
CA LEU A 189 14.63 -9.89 2.60
C LEU A 189 14.44 -8.38 2.65
N ASP A 190 14.96 -7.72 3.71
CA ASP A 190 14.86 -6.27 3.87
C ASP A 190 15.65 -5.54 2.78
N ALA A 191 16.87 -5.98 2.49
CA ALA A 191 17.71 -5.42 1.44
C ALA A 191 17.01 -5.48 0.07
N ALA A 192 16.52 -6.65 -0.31
CA ALA A 192 15.81 -6.85 -1.57
C ALA A 192 14.51 -6.04 -1.65
N CYS A 193 13.75 -5.94 -0.54
CA CYS A 193 12.53 -5.15 -0.48
C CYS A 193 12.81 -3.66 -0.71
N LEU A 194 13.81 -3.09 -0.04
CA LEU A 194 14.20 -1.69 -0.20
C LEU A 194 14.70 -1.41 -1.62
N ALA A 195 15.63 -2.21 -2.12
CA ALA A 195 16.21 -2.05 -3.46
C ALA A 195 15.15 -2.21 -4.56
N LEU A 196 14.28 -3.22 -4.46
CA LEU A 196 13.19 -3.42 -5.43
C LEU A 196 12.18 -2.28 -5.37
N SER A 197 11.85 -1.75 -4.20
CA SER A 197 10.96 -0.59 -4.04
C SER A 197 11.52 0.65 -4.73
N VAL A 198 12.84 0.86 -4.70
CA VAL A 198 13.49 1.97 -5.42
C VAL A 198 13.38 1.81 -6.92
N VAL A 199 13.68 0.62 -7.44
CA VAL A 199 13.68 0.35 -8.90
C VAL A 199 12.26 0.25 -9.46
N CYS A 200 11.36 -0.34 -8.69
CA CYS A 200 9.96 -0.59 -9.02
C CYS A 200 9.07 -0.06 -7.89
N PRO A 201 8.80 1.26 -7.82
CA PRO A 201 8.00 1.87 -6.78
C PRO A 201 6.52 1.51 -6.94
N LEU A 202 6.20 0.23 -6.84
CA LEU A 202 4.86 -0.34 -6.85
C LEU A 202 4.14 -0.01 -5.54
N ARG A 203 2.85 -0.25 -5.45
CA ARG A 203 2.14 -0.19 -4.17
C ARG A 203 2.45 -1.42 -3.33
N CYS A 204 2.39 -1.28 -2.01
CA CYS A 204 2.66 -2.36 -1.05
C CYS A 204 1.93 -3.67 -1.40
N GLY A 205 0.64 -3.59 -1.75
CA GLY A 205 -0.12 -4.78 -2.15
C GLY A 205 0.31 -5.38 -3.48
N ASP A 206 0.87 -4.59 -4.39
CA ASP A 206 1.39 -5.09 -5.66
C ASP A 206 2.78 -5.72 -5.46
N LEU A 207 3.66 -5.10 -4.67
CA LEU A 207 4.94 -5.70 -4.25
C LEU A 207 4.75 -7.03 -3.54
N HIS A 208 3.78 -7.10 -2.62
CA HIS A 208 3.46 -8.32 -1.89
C HIS A 208 3.09 -9.51 -2.81
N ARG A 209 2.39 -9.23 -3.93
CA ARG A 209 1.93 -10.27 -4.86
C ARG A 209 2.98 -10.79 -5.83
N ILE A 210 4.19 -10.22 -5.83
CA ILE A 210 5.24 -10.65 -6.75
C ILE A 210 5.66 -12.09 -6.43
N ARG A 211 5.77 -12.91 -7.49
CA ARG A 211 6.19 -14.31 -7.41
C ARG A 211 7.32 -14.58 -8.40
N PHE A 212 8.27 -15.40 -8.01
CA PHE A 212 9.31 -15.89 -8.91
C PHE A 212 8.68 -16.63 -10.10
N GLY A 213 9.31 -16.54 -11.26
CA GLY A 213 8.87 -17.23 -12.48
C GLY A 213 7.59 -16.68 -13.10
N THR A 214 6.63 -16.25 -12.29
CA THR A 214 5.35 -15.70 -12.75
C THR A 214 5.48 -14.21 -13.10
N HIS A 215 5.89 -13.41 -12.13
CA HIS A 215 5.99 -11.95 -12.27
C HIS A 215 7.44 -11.49 -12.40
N LEU A 216 8.32 -12.02 -11.55
CA LEU A 216 9.75 -11.71 -11.51
C LEU A 216 10.50 -12.87 -12.17
N ARG A 217 11.14 -12.59 -13.31
CA ARG A 217 11.79 -13.62 -14.12
C ARG A 217 13.28 -13.38 -14.19
N ARG A 218 14.07 -14.44 -13.94
CA ARG A 218 15.53 -14.43 -14.08
C ARG A 218 15.91 -14.79 -15.52
N HIS A 219 16.83 -14.03 -16.09
CA HIS A 219 17.44 -14.23 -17.40
C HIS A 219 18.95 -14.35 -17.25
N ALA A 220 19.65 -14.76 -18.27
CA ALA A 220 21.12 -14.87 -18.23
C ALA A 220 21.80 -13.54 -17.85
N THR A 221 21.23 -12.40 -18.25
CA THR A 221 21.80 -11.06 -18.05
C THR A 221 21.19 -10.25 -16.91
N GLY A 222 20.22 -10.79 -16.16
CA GLY A 222 19.56 -10.06 -15.08
C GLY A 222 18.11 -10.50 -14.88
N TRP A 223 17.27 -9.56 -14.43
CA TRP A 223 15.88 -9.80 -14.07
C TRP A 223 14.91 -8.94 -14.88
N SER A 224 13.69 -9.43 -15.05
CA SER A 224 12.55 -8.68 -15.58
C SER A 224 11.37 -8.78 -14.63
N LEU A 225 10.46 -7.80 -14.67
CA LEU A 225 9.25 -7.79 -13.87
C LEU A 225 8.04 -7.43 -14.74
N ARG A 226 7.00 -8.25 -14.67
CA ARG A 226 5.71 -7.98 -15.30
C ARG A 226 4.58 -8.33 -14.37
N ILE A 227 3.72 -7.36 -14.05
CA ILE A 227 2.58 -7.54 -13.14
C ILE A 227 1.43 -6.60 -13.51
N THR A 228 0.19 -7.07 -13.41
CA THR A 228 -1.00 -6.21 -13.47
C THR A 228 -1.26 -5.62 -12.09
N THR A 229 -1.29 -4.28 -12.00
CA THR A 229 -1.49 -3.57 -10.73
C THR A 229 -2.92 -3.74 -10.22
N SER A 230 -3.08 -3.99 -8.92
CA SER A 230 -4.38 -4.31 -8.30
C SER A 230 -5.39 -3.16 -8.26
N LYS A 231 -4.91 -1.91 -8.24
CA LYS A 231 -5.78 -0.74 -8.08
C LYS A 231 -6.27 -0.15 -9.40
N THR A 232 -5.44 -0.20 -10.43
CA THR A 232 -5.70 0.46 -11.73
C THR A 232 -5.78 -0.55 -12.86
N GLU A 233 -5.59 -1.84 -12.57
CA GLU A 233 -5.62 -2.94 -13.52
C GLU A 233 -4.72 -2.69 -14.75
N THR A 234 -3.66 -1.88 -14.53
CA THR A 234 -2.72 -1.49 -15.57
C THR A 234 -1.52 -2.42 -15.54
N GLU A 235 -1.09 -2.84 -16.71
CA GLU A 235 0.13 -3.62 -16.84
C GLU A 235 1.36 -2.77 -16.48
N TYR A 236 2.15 -3.27 -15.54
CA TYR A 236 3.45 -2.75 -15.16
C TYR A 236 4.52 -3.70 -15.68
N ASP A 237 5.19 -3.30 -16.76
CA ASP A 237 6.16 -4.12 -17.45
C ASP A 237 7.55 -3.46 -17.44
N ARG A 238 8.55 -4.22 -16.98
CA ARG A 238 9.96 -3.90 -16.93
C ARG A 238 10.73 -5.07 -17.55
N PRO A 239 10.94 -5.07 -18.86
CA PRO A 239 11.59 -6.18 -19.56
C PRO A 239 13.05 -6.36 -19.15
N SER A 240 13.68 -5.34 -18.57
CA SER A 240 14.99 -5.41 -17.95
C SER A 240 15.03 -4.51 -16.73
N LEU A 241 15.28 -5.08 -15.56
CA LEU A 241 15.55 -4.35 -14.33
C LEU A 241 16.99 -3.83 -14.34
N TRP A 242 17.28 -2.90 -13.45
CA TRP A 242 18.63 -2.35 -13.32
C TRP A 242 19.62 -3.46 -12.95
N PRO A 243 20.77 -3.58 -13.60
CA PRO A 243 21.77 -4.59 -13.26
C PRO A 243 22.20 -4.55 -11.80
N GLU A 244 22.21 -3.36 -11.18
CA GLU A 244 22.53 -3.16 -9.77
C GLU A 244 21.55 -3.84 -8.81
N LEU A 245 20.32 -4.15 -9.26
CA LEU A 245 19.35 -4.87 -8.47
C LEU A 245 19.60 -6.39 -8.46
N THR A 246 20.35 -6.89 -9.45
CA THR A 246 20.60 -8.33 -9.60
C THR A 246 21.20 -8.98 -8.34
N PRO A 247 22.22 -8.42 -7.67
CA PRO A 247 22.78 -9.03 -6.45
C PRO A 247 21.76 -9.21 -5.35
N PHE A 248 20.82 -8.27 -5.19
CA PHE A 248 19.77 -8.35 -4.16
C PHE A 248 18.75 -9.45 -4.47
N LEU A 249 18.34 -9.55 -5.72
CA LEU A 249 17.36 -10.55 -6.15
C LEU A 249 17.97 -11.95 -6.22
N ASP A 250 19.23 -12.08 -6.63
CA ASP A 250 19.95 -13.34 -6.62
C ASP A 250 20.19 -13.81 -5.18
N ALA A 251 20.55 -12.91 -4.24
CA ALA A 251 20.68 -13.25 -2.83
C ALA A 251 19.31 -13.69 -2.24
N LEU A 252 18.22 -13.01 -2.60
CA LEU A 252 16.87 -13.36 -2.18
C LEU A 252 16.44 -14.73 -2.73
N LEU A 253 16.76 -15.01 -3.98
CA LEU A 253 16.49 -16.32 -4.59
C LEU A 253 17.32 -17.43 -3.93
N MET A 254 18.61 -17.15 -3.69
CA MET A 254 19.56 -18.15 -3.23
C MET A 254 19.46 -18.41 -1.72
N LEU A 255 19.08 -17.43 -0.90
CA LEU A 255 19.07 -17.41 0.57
C LEU A 255 20.13 -18.31 1.23
N ASP A 256 19.99 -19.63 1.12
CA ASP A 256 20.90 -20.63 1.71
C ASP A 256 21.49 -21.60 0.67
N THR A 257 21.30 -21.34 -0.61
CA THR A 257 21.79 -22.21 -1.70
C THR A 257 23.11 -21.65 -2.23
N ALA A 258 24.03 -22.52 -2.66
CA ALA A 258 25.28 -22.09 -3.29
C ALA A 258 25.02 -21.46 -4.68
N GLN A 259 25.81 -20.45 -5.05
CA GLN A 259 25.59 -19.70 -6.31
C GLN A 259 25.65 -20.59 -7.56
N ALA A 260 26.35 -21.71 -7.53
CA ALA A 260 26.35 -22.68 -8.60
C ALA A 260 24.95 -23.30 -8.89
N ASP A 261 24.04 -23.20 -7.93
CA ASP A 261 22.70 -23.79 -8.00
C ASP A 261 21.61 -22.77 -8.35
N LEU A 262 21.97 -21.59 -8.86
CA LEU A 262 21.03 -20.47 -9.11
C LEU A 262 19.80 -20.90 -9.93
N TRP A 263 20.00 -21.61 -11.03
CA TRP A 263 18.90 -22.01 -11.89
C TRP A 263 18.02 -23.10 -11.25
N ARG A 264 18.62 -24.02 -10.51
CA ARG A 264 17.88 -25.01 -9.72
C ARG A 264 17.02 -24.31 -8.67
N ALA A 265 17.60 -23.38 -7.91
CA ALA A 265 16.85 -22.60 -6.93
C ALA A 265 15.71 -21.78 -7.59
N TYR A 266 15.94 -21.25 -8.80
CA TYR A 266 14.91 -20.53 -9.54
C TYR A 266 13.74 -21.45 -9.95
N ASP A 267 14.04 -22.65 -10.46
CA ASP A 267 13.02 -23.61 -10.86
C ASP A 267 12.21 -24.11 -9.64
N GLU A 268 12.88 -24.43 -8.53
CA GLU A 268 12.26 -24.88 -7.27
C GLU A 268 11.35 -23.80 -6.66
N LYS A 269 11.73 -22.50 -6.75
CA LYS A 269 10.97 -21.37 -6.19
C LYS A 269 9.99 -20.76 -7.17
N SER A 270 9.90 -21.24 -8.39
CA SER A 270 8.96 -20.72 -9.39
C SER A 270 7.52 -20.83 -8.89
N GLY A 271 6.75 -19.72 -8.98
CA GLY A 271 5.40 -19.61 -8.45
C GLY A 271 5.32 -19.20 -6.97
N GLN A 272 6.42 -19.25 -6.22
CA GLN A 272 6.45 -18.85 -4.81
C GLN A 272 6.53 -17.33 -4.64
N PRO A 273 5.99 -16.77 -3.52
CA PRO A 273 6.16 -15.36 -3.18
C PRO A 273 7.64 -15.00 -3.02
N ILE A 274 8.05 -13.82 -3.53
CA ILE A 274 9.45 -13.39 -3.38
C ILE A 274 9.80 -12.99 -1.95
N PHE A 275 8.82 -12.54 -1.17
CA PHE A 275 8.98 -12.18 0.24
C PHE A 275 8.28 -13.22 1.10
N SER A 276 8.99 -14.26 1.50
CA SER A 276 8.50 -15.31 2.41
C SER A 276 9.51 -15.55 3.51
N HIS A 277 9.04 -15.72 4.75
CA HIS A 277 9.90 -15.96 5.91
C HIS A 277 10.34 -17.43 6.03
N ASP A 278 9.61 -18.33 5.40
CA ASP A 278 9.77 -19.78 5.42
C ASP A 278 10.07 -20.35 4.03
N PHE A 279 10.80 -19.57 3.22
CA PHE A 279 11.28 -19.96 1.90
C PHE A 279 10.17 -20.28 0.88
N GLY A 280 8.99 -19.70 1.05
CA GLY A 280 7.90 -19.79 0.10
C GLY A 280 6.72 -20.63 0.57
N GLU A 281 6.81 -21.28 1.73
CA GLU A 281 5.70 -22.08 2.27
C GLU A 281 4.52 -21.20 2.70
N THR A 282 4.79 -20.06 3.33
CA THR A 282 3.75 -19.13 3.80
C THR A 282 3.78 -17.81 3.05
N GLU A 283 2.64 -17.41 2.51
CA GLU A 283 2.50 -16.08 1.92
C GLU A 283 2.62 -15.00 3.01
N PRO A 284 3.53 -14.02 2.85
CA PRO A 284 3.67 -12.95 3.85
C PRO A 284 2.37 -12.13 3.88
N TYR A 285 2.08 -11.48 5.01
CA TYR A 285 0.94 -10.58 5.07
C TYR A 285 1.13 -9.33 4.18
N VAL A 286 0.03 -8.78 3.67
CA VAL A 286 0.03 -7.71 2.65
C VAL A 286 0.85 -6.49 3.05
N GLU A 287 0.89 -6.14 4.34
CA GLU A 287 1.64 -4.99 4.85
C GLU A 287 3.13 -5.26 5.09
N TRP A 288 3.64 -6.45 4.76
CA TRP A 288 5.04 -6.79 5.03
C TRP A 288 6.05 -5.80 4.41
N PRO A 289 5.94 -5.37 3.12
CA PRO A 289 6.83 -4.35 2.57
C PRO A 289 6.79 -3.04 3.36
N SER A 290 5.60 -2.60 3.79
CA SER A 290 5.46 -1.40 4.63
C SER A 290 6.05 -1.57 6.03
N ARG A 291 6.07 -2.78 6.60
CA ARG A 291 6.74 -3.04 7.88
C ARG A 291 8.25 -3.04 7.74
N CYS A 292 8.79 -3.57 6.64
CA CYS A 292 10.20 -3.45 6.29
C CYS A 292 10.62 -1.96 6.28
N TRP A 293 9.89 -1.13 5.54
CA TRP A 293 10.15 0.31 5.49
C TRP A 293 10.05 1.00 6.85
N ARG A 294 9.06 0.66 7.70
CA ARG A 294 8.95 1.22 9.05
C ARG A 294 10.12 0.85 9.94
N ARG A 295 10.69 -0.34 9.78
CA ARG A 295 11.86 -0.80 10.54
C ARG A 295 13.10 0.04 10.27
N HIS A 296 13.29 0.45 9.01
CA HIS A 296 14.50 1.15 8.58
C HIS A 296 14.34 2.67 8.51
N PHE A 297 13.14 3.16 8.20
CA PHE A 297 12.87 4.57 7.95
C PHE A 297 11.71 5.15 8.79
N GLY A 298 11.08 4.38 9.66
CA GLY A 298 9.96 4.86 10.50
C GLY A 298 8.65 5.15 9.73
N THR A 299 8.61 4.90 8.42
CA THR A 299 7.44 5.17 7.55
C THR A 299 7.08 3.95 6.70
N GLY A 300 5.90 3.96 6.07
CA GLY A 300 5.49 2.87 5.18
C GLY A 300 6.10 2.99 3.78
N GLU A 301 6.19 1.87 3.06
CA GLU A 301 6.75 1.72 1.71
C GLU A 301 6.21 2.78 0.73
N HIS A 302 4.96 3.18 0.87
CA HIS A 302 4.34 4.14 -0.03
C HIS A 302 5.09 5.48 -0.15
N ILE A 303 5.98 5.80 0.79
CA ILE A 303 6.81 7.00 0.75
C ILE A 303 7.76 7.02 -0.45
N VAL A 304 8.25 5.87 -0.92
CA VAL A 304 9.19 5.78 -2.05
C VAL A 304 8.68 6.51 -3.30
N ARG A 305 7.37 6.43 -3.54
CA ARG A 305 6.72 7.14 -4.65
C ARG A 305 6.79 8.66 -4.48
N SER A 306 6.65 9.14 -3.23
CA SER A 306 6.80 10.57 -2.92
C SER A 306 8.25 11.02 -3.04
N LEU A 307 9.21 10.21 -2.60
CA LEU A 307 10.65 10.47 -2.76
C LEU A 307 11.02 10.60 -4.24
N TRP A 308 10.52 9.71 -5.11
CA TRP A 308 10.73 9.82 -6.55
C TRP A 308 10.16 11.12 -7.13
N HIS A 309 8.92 11.48 -6.75
CA HIS A 309 8.33 12.74 -7.22
C HIS A 309 9.09 13.96 -6.72
N SER A 310 9.50 13.99 -5.44
CA SER A 310 10.29 15.09 -4.88
C SER A 310 11.63 15.25 -5.61
N MET A 311 12.36 14.15 -5.79
CA MET A 311 13.65 14.15 -6.49
C MET A 311 13.54 14.66 -7.93
N MET A 312 12.48 14.26 -8.66
CA MET A 312 12.26 14.72 -10.04
C MET A 312 11.75 16.16 -10.09
N PHE A 313 11.04 16.64 -9.06
CA PHE A 313 10.58 18.01 -8.96
C PHE A 313 11.71 18.99 -8.63
N GLU A 314 12.69 18.57 -7.83
CA GLU A 314 13.88 19.33 -7.49
C GLU A 314 14.87 19.43 -8.65
N SER A 315 14.71 18.62 -9.68
CA SER A 315 15.50 18.69 -10.92
C SER A 315 15.06 19.92 -11.71
N GLU A 316 15.99 20.76 -12.12
CA GLU A 316 15.75 21.95 -12.99
C GLU A 316 15.25 21.56 -14.40
N THR A 317 15.19 20.27 -14.68
CA THR A 317 14.77 19.71 -15.98
C THR A 317 13.32 19.18 -15.87
N ASP A 318 12.59 19.16 -17.01
CA ASP A 318 11.23 18.60 -17.10
C ASP A 318 11.28 17.05 -17.04
N GLU A 319 11.74 16.51 -15.89
CA GLU A 319 11.92 15.07 -15.66
C GLU A 319 10.79 14.43 -14.81
N GLN A 320 9.74 15.20 -14.46
CA GLN A 320 8.61 14.69 -13.67
C GLN A 320 7.94 13.45 -14.27
N TRP A 321 7.97 13.32 -15.60
CA TRP A 321 7.48 12.14 -16.32
C TRP A 321 8.24 10.85 -15.95
N ILE A 322 9.50 10.94 -15.49
CA ILE A 322 10.29 9.78 -15.04
C ILE A 322 9.63 9.17 -13.79
N ALA A 323 9.29 10.00 -12.80
CA ALA A 323 8.60 9.53 -11.61
C ALA A 323 7.25 8.90 -11.95
N LEU A 324 6.47 9.53 -12.84
CA LEU A 324 5.20 8.98 -13.31
C LEU A 324 5.40 7.59 -13.97
N ALA A 325 6.36 7.49 -14.88
CA ALA A 325 6.65 6.25 -15.59
C ALA A 325 7.15 5.14 -14.65
N LEU A 326 8.08 5.46 -13.73
CA LEU A 326 8.61 4.49 -12.76
C LEU A 326 7.53 4.02 -11.80
N CYS A 327 6.69 4.93 -11.32
CA CYS A 327 5.58 4.61 -10.43
C CYS A 327 4.38 3.94 -11.12
N GLY A 328 4.41 3.74 -12.44
CA GLY A 328 3.25 3.23 -13.18
C GLY A 328 2.01 4.10 -12.99
N GLN A 329 2.20 5.42 -12.92
CA GLN A 329 1.12 6.39 -12.78
C GLN A 329 0.80 7.00 -14.14
N GLY A 330 -0.43 6.77 -14.63
CA GLY A 330 -0.95 7.45 -15.79
C GLY A 330 -1.89 8.59 -15.36
N ASN A 331 -1.65 9.82 -15.81
CA ASN A 331 -2.75 10.77 -15.88
C ASN A 331 -3.63 10.35 -17.06
N GLY A 332 -4.89 10.01 -16.80
CA GLY A 332 -5.80 9.21 -17.64
C GLY A 332 -6.07 9.61 -19.10
N ARG A 333 -5.38 10.59 -19.68
CA ARG A 333 -5.43 10.88 -21.12
C ARG A 333 -4.05 11.17 -21.75
N THR A 334 -3.08 11.66 -20.98
CA THR A 334 -1.79 12.09 -21.53
C THR A 334 -0.72 11.00 -21.41
N ALA A 335 -0.82 10.13 -20.42
CA ALA A 335 0.19 9.10 -20.16
C ALA A 335 0.13 7.93 -21.15
N GLN A 336 -1.05 7.56 -21.64
CA GLN A 336 -1.15 6.50 -22.66
C GLN A 336 -0.41 6.85 -23.97
N ALA A 337 -0.35 8.13 -24.34
CA ALA A 337 0.39 8.57 -25.53
C ALA A 337 1.92 8.55 -25.35
N TYR A 338 2.44 8.62 -24.11
CA TYR A 338 3.87 8.67 -23.82
C TYR A 338 4.47 7.33 -23.33
N ILE A 339 3.64 6.33 -23.03
CA ILE A 339 4.07 5.00 -22.59
C ILE A 339 4.37 4.09 -23.80
N LEU A 340 5.02 4.60 -24.81
CA LEU A 340 5.69 3.78 -25.80
C LEU A 340 6.89 3.06 -25.12
N ALA A 341 7.19 1.84 -25.56
CA ALA A 341 8.28 1.03 -24.99
C ALA A 341 9.61 1.81 -24.88
N GLY A 342 9.88 2.73 -25.82
CA GLY A 342 11.06 3.60 -25.81
C GLY A 342 11.06 4.69 -24.72
N ALA A 343 9.88 5.14 -24.25
CA ALA A 343 9.80 6.10 -23.16
C ALA A 343 10.06 5.41 -21.81
N ARG A 344 9.54 4.17 -21.61
CA ARG A 344 9.80 3.36 -20.42
C ARG A 344 11.30 3.05 -20.27
N SER A 345 11.97 2.67 -21.35
CA SER A 345 13.42 2.41 -21.34
C SER A 345 14.23 3.66 -21.02
N ARG A 346 13.84 4.82 -21.55
CA ARG A 346 14.50 6.11 -21.25
C ARG A 346 14.27 6.53 -19.80
N ALA A 347 13.04 6.37 -19.26
CA ALA A 347 12.73 6.65 -17.88
C ALA A 347 13.59 5.79 -16.92
N SER A 348 13.69 4.50 -17.20
CA SER A 348 14.53 3.58 -16.41
C SER A 348 16.00 4.01 -16.40
N ARG A 349 16.59 4.30 -17.56
CA ARG A 349 18.00 4.73 -17.66
C ARG A 349 18.27 6.04 -16.91
N ARG A 350 17.42 7.05 -17.07
CA ARG A 350 17.58 8.34 -16.38
C ARG A 350 17.33 8.23 -14.88
N GLY A 351 16.33 7.47 -14.46
CA GLY A 351 16.09 7.20 -13.05
C GLY A 351 17.28 6.53 -12.38
N ARG A 352 17.89 5.53 -13.05
CA ARG A 352 19.13 4.88 -12.58
C ARG A 352 20.29 5.86 -12.44
N ALA A 353 20.47 6.76 -13.42
CA ALA A 353 21.51 7.79 -13.34
C ALA A 353 21.32 8.73 -12.15
N LYS A 354 20.08 9.14 -11.86
CA LYS A 354 19.76 9.99 -10.71
C LYS A 354 19.99 9.29 -9.36
N VAL A 355 19.62 8.03 -9.23
CA VAL A 355 19.93 7.26 -8.00
C VAL A 355 21.43 7.15 -7.78
N ARG A 356 22.21 6.89 -8.84
CA ARG A 356 23.68 6.87 -8.75
C ARG A 356 24.27 8.21 -8.30
N GLU A 357 23.75 9.31 -8.84
CA GLU A 357 24.18 10.65 -8.46
C GLU A 357 23.92 10.95 -6.97
N HIS A 358 22.70 10.68 -6.50
CA HIS A 358 22.34 10.87 -5.09
C HIS A 358 23.13 9.95 -4.16
N ARG A 359 23.31 8.69 -4.54
CA ARG A 359 24.13 7.74 -3.78
C ARG A 359 25.56 8.25 -3.60
N MET A 360 26.21 8.76 -4.65
CA MET A 360 27.55 9.32 -4.56
C MET A 360 27.62 10.53 -3.62
N ARG A 361 26.57 11.37 -3.58
CA ARG A 361 26.49 12.48 -2.64
C ARG A 361 26.34 12.01 -1.19
N THR A 362 25.51 11.00 -0.94
CA THR A 362 25.28 10.42 0.39
C THR A 362 26.53 9.75 0.95
N THR A 363 27.34 9.08 0.09
CA THR A 363 28.61 8.43 0.51
C THR A 363 29.77 9.40 0.67
N ALA A 364 29.66 10.64 0.19
CA ALA A 364 30.68 11.67 0.30
C ALA A 364 30.52 12.58 1.53
N GLN A 365 29.44 12.46 2.27
CA GLN A 365 29.18 13.10 3.56
C GLN A 365 29.52 12.17 4.74
#